data_32f24fa5f799419ad31027a9e9376532
#
_entry.id   32f24fa5f799419ad31027a9e9376532
#
_cell.length_a   1.000
_cell.length_b   1.000
_cell.length_c   1.000
_cell.angle_alpha   90.00
_cell.angle_beta   90.00
_cell.angle_gamma   90.00
#
_symmetry.space_group_name_H-M   'P 1'
#
loop_
_entity.id
_entity.type
_entity.pdbx_description
1 polymer ?
#
loop_
_entity_poly.entity_id
_entity_poly.type
_entity_poly.pdbx_seq_one_letter_code
_entity_poly.pdbx_strand_id
1 'polypeptide(L)'
;MSEAIFVEGLTKSYGEKTVVNHLNLSVKSGTVFGLLGANGAGKSTTIECILGTKQADSGTVRLLGQDPKKCRRELFQKIGVQFQEGDYHKEIKVCELCEETASLYRKSADWRKLCGQFGIGDKAKTAVKSLSGGERQRLFIVLALIGQPHLVFLDELTTGLDAKARRGVWKTLESLKEQGLTIFLTSHFMDEVEALCDEICILKKGTAVFRGTVEQAKAQCGCEHFEDAYLKLSDEEADE
;
A
#
# COMPACT_ATOMS: atom_id res chain seq x y z
N MET A 1 -0.58 0.18 -22.16
CA MET A 1 -0.15 -0.32 -20.82
C MET A 1 -1.37 -0.96 -20.18
N SER A 2 -1.21 -2.11 -19.54
CA SER A 2 -2.31 -2.81 -18.88
C SER A 2 -2.63 -2.13 -17.53
N GLU A 3 -3.88 -2.22 -17.10
CA GLU A 3 -4.31 -1.76 -15.78
C GLU A 3 -4.08 -2.88 -14.75
N ALA A 4 -3.41 -2.55 -13.65
CA ALA A 4 -3.22 -3.45 -12.52
C ALA A 4 -4.43 -3.43 -11.58
N ILE A 5 -5.04 -2.25 -11.41
CA ILE A 5 -6.24 -2.05 -10.60
C ILE A 5 -7.22 -1.23 -11.43
N PHE A 6 -8.48 -1.70 -11.48
CA PHE A 6 -9.61 -0.97 -12.04
C PHE A 6 -10.76 -1.00 -11.04
N VAL A 7 -11.31 0.16 -10.74
CA VAL A 7 -12.43 0.35 -9.82
C VAL A 7 -13.42 1.32 -10.44
N GLU A 8 -14.69 0.93 -10.50
CA GLU A 8 -15.77 1.75 -11.03
C GLU A 8 -16.96 1.76 -10.09
N GLY A 9 -17.37 2.95 -9.65
CA GLY A 9 -18.56 3.18 -8.82
C GLY A 9 -18.52 2.48 -7.46
N LEU A 10 -17.32 2.25 -6.90
CA LEU A 10 -17.16 1.53 -5.63
C LEU A 10 -17.83 2.28 -4.50
N THR A 11 -18.80 1.63 -3.84
CA THR A 11 -19.51 2.19 -2.70
C THR A 11 -19.50 1.21 -1.54
N LYS A 12 -19.26 1.73 -0.32
CA LYS A 12 -19.33 0.98 0.92
C LYS A 12 -19.89 1.82 2.05
N SER A 13 -20.93 1.29 2.71
CA SER A 13 -21.58 1.92 3.86
C SER A 13 -21.58 0.98 5.07
N TYR A 14 -21.65 1.55 6.26
CA TYR A 14 -21.87 0.85 7.53
C TYR A 14 -23.06 1.52 8.21
N GLY A 15 -24.20 0.84 8.24
CA GLY A 15 -25.46 1.45 8.64
C GLY A 15 -25.78 2.67 7.75
N GLU A 16 -26.01 3.83 8.34
CA GLU A 16 -26.32 5.07 7.60
C GLU A 16 -25.05 5.81 7.10
N LYS A 17 -23.85 5.40 7.54
CA LYS A 17 -22.59 6.08 7.19
C LYS A 17 -21.98 5.49 5.93
N THR A 18 -21.97 6.25 4.84
CA THR A 18 -21.19 5.91 3.63
C THR A 18 -19.73 6.26 3.85
N VAL A 19 -18.84 5.26 3.77
CA VAL A 19 -17.39 5.36 4.02
C VAL A 19 -16.61 5.42 2.72
N VAL A 20 -17.11 4.80 1.65
CA VAL A 20 -16.58 4.92 0.28
C VAL A 20 -17.77 5.23 -0.61
N ASN A 21 -17.73 6.32 -1.36
CA ASN A 21 -18.85 6.84 -2.11
C ASN A 21 -18.51 6.99 -3.60
N HIS A 22 -19.05 6.10 -4.43
CA HIS A 22 -18.89 6.08 -5.89
C HIS A 22 -17.46 6.29 -6.39
N LEU A 23 -16.47 5.66 -5.72
CA LEU A 23 -15.06 5.81 -6.05
C LEU A 23 -14.75 5.16 -7.41
N ASN A 24 -14.11 5.93 -8.28
CA ASN A 24 -13.53 5.47 -9.54
C ASN A 24 -12.01 5.60 -9.48
N LEU A 25 -11.30 4.51 -9.79
CA LEU A 25 -9.86 4.43 -9.67
C LEU A 25 -9.29 3.50 -10.75
N SER A 26 -8.18 3.88 -11.36
CA SER A 26 -7.42 3.04 -12.29
C SER A 26 -5.94 3.21 -11.99
N VAL A 27 -5.20 2.11 -11.86
CA VAL A 27 -3.77 2.09 -11.61
C VAL A 27 -3.07 1.33 -12.74
N LYS A 28 -2.11 1.96 -13.39
CA LYS A 28 -1.32 1.35 -14.46
C LYS A 28 -0.33 0.34 -13.90
N SER A 29 -0.10 -0.75 -14.64
CA SER A 29 0.94 -1.72 -14.28
C SER A 29 2.33 -1.10 -14.30
N GLY A 30 3.18 -1.43 -13.32
CA GLY A 30 4.54 -0.93 -13.20
C GLY A 30 4.66 0.51 -12.69
N THR A 31 3.61 1.02 -12.03
CA THR A 31 3.62 2.38 -11.42
C THR A 31 3.44 2.30 -9.91
N VAL A 32 3.81 3.37 -9.22
CA VAL A 32 3.49 3.60 -7.81
C VAL A 32 2.30 4.53 -7.72
N PHE A 33 1.26 4.08 -7.04
CA PHE A 33 0.03 4.82 -6.81
C PHE A 33 -0.18 5.08 -5.32
N GLY A 34 -0.39 6.34 -4.95
CA GLY A 34 -0.66 6.76 -3.58
C GLY A 34 -2.15 7.03 -3.34
N LEU A 35 -2.75 6.37 -2.34
CA LEU A 35 -4.08 6.68 -1.85
C LEU A 35 -3.95 7.47 -0.54
N LEU A 36 -4.27 8.75 -0.59
CA LEU A 36 -4.07 9.71 0.50
C LEU A 36 -5.41 10.12 1.11
N GLY A 37 -5.35 10.73 2.27
CA GLY A 37 -6.51 11.29 2.99
C GLY A 37 -6.35 11.15 4.49
N ALA A 38 -7.10 11.94 5.23
CA ALA A 38 -7.13 11.94 6.70
C ALA A 38 -7.51 10.57 7.30
N ASN A 39 -7.31 10.42 8.59
CA ASN A 39 -7.83 9.28 9.32
C ASN A 39 -9.36 9.23 9.21
N GLY A 40 -9.90 8.06 8.86
CA GLY A 40 -11.33 7.89 8.61
C GLY A 40 -11.81 8.36 7.23
N ALA A 41 -10.92 8.80 6.32
CA ALA A 41 -11.29 9.18 4.94
C ALA A 41 -11.78 8.00 4.08
N GLY A 42 -11.58 6.74 4.54
CA GLY A 42 -12.02 5.55 3.83
C GLY A 42 -10.91 4.74 3.16
N LYS A 43 -9.61 5.08 3.37
CA LYS A 43 -8.47 4.42 2.73
C LYS A 43 -8.44 2.90 2.95
N SER A 44 -8.38 2.45 4.20
CA SER A 44 -8.31 1.01 4.52
C SER A 44 -9.55 0.26 4.06
N THR A 45 -10.75 0.85 4.21
CA THR A 45 -11.99 0.27 3.67
C THR A 45 -11.95 0.15 2.15
N THR A 46 -11.37 1.14 1.45
CA THR A 46 -11.18 1.10 -0.01
C THR A 46 -10.25 -0.05 -0.39
N ILE A 47 -9.10 -0.18 0.28
CA ILE A 47 -8.14 -1.30 0.04
C ILE A 47 -8.82 -2.65 0.28
N GLU A 48 -9.52 -2.82 1.39
CA GLU A 48 -10.23 -4.07 1.73
C GLU A 48 -11.30 -4.43 0.70
N CYS A 49 -12.04 -3.44 0.19
CA CYS A 49 -13.02 -3.64 -0.87
C CYS A 49 -12.34 -4.00 -2.20
N ILE A 50 -11.23 -3.35 -2.54
CA ILE A 50 -10.43 -3.64 -3.74
C ILE A 50 -9.86 -5.07 -3.67
N LEU A 51 -9.33 -5.49 -2.53
CA LEU A 51 -8.83 -6.84 -2.31
C LEU A 51 -9.94 -7.91 -2.23
N GLY A 52 -11.21 -7.49 -2.14
CA GLY A 52 -12.34 -8.41 -1.95
C GLY A 52 -12.34 -9.10 -0.57
N THR A 53 -11.57 -8.60 0.40
CA THR A 53 -11.62 -9.04 1.80
C THR A 53 -12.86 -8.48 2.51
N LYS A 54 -13.35 -7.35 2.02
CA LYS A 54 -14.62 -6.72 2.44
C LYS A 54 -15.57 -6.61 1.26
N GLN A 55 -16.83 -6.92 1.49
CA GLN A 55 -17.85 -6.82 0.44
C GLN A 55 -18.24 -5.36 0.25
N ALA A 56 -18.07 -4.84 -0.97
CA ALA A 56 -18.65 -3.57 -1.39
C ALA A 56 -20.15 -3.70 -1.58
N ASP A 57 -20.87 -2.61 -1.37
CA ASP A 57 -22.33 -2.56 -1.54
C ASP A 57 -22.68 -2.40 -3.03
N SER A 58 -21.85 -1.67 -3.79
CA SER A 58 -21.94 -1.54 -5.25
C SER A 58 -20.59 -1.27 -5.89
N GLY A 59 -20.57 -1.32 -7.22
CA GLY A 59 -19.39 -1.05 -8.04
C GLY A 59 -18.68 -2.31 -8.53
N THR A 60 -17.75 -2.10 -9.44
CA THR A 60 -16.94 -3.15 -10.07
C THR A 60 -15.48 -2.97 -9.70
N VAL A 61 -14.81 -4.08 -9.35
CA VAL A 61 -13.37 -4.11 -9.08
C VAL A 61 -12.72 -5.18 -9.93
N ARG A 62 -11.59 -4.85 -10.55
CA ARG A 62 -10.70 -5.81 -11.22
C ARG A 62 -9.27 -5.60 -10.74
N LEU A 63 -8.62 -6.69 -10.37
CA LEU A 63 -7.20 -6.74 -10.04
C LEU A 63 -6.50 -7.61 -11.07
N LEU A 64 -5.46 -7.07 -11.73
CA LEU A 64 -4.76 -7.76 -12.82
C LEU A 64 -5.74 -8.35 -13.86
N GLY A 65 -6.82 -7.60 -14.17
CA GLY A 65 -7.87 -7.97 -15.10
C GLY A 65 -8.92 -8.97 -14.57
N GLN A 66 -8.80 -9.44 -13.32
CA GLN A 66 -9.66 -10.47 -12.73
C GLN A 66 -10.54 -9.91 -11.59
N ASP A 67 -11.70 -10.52 -11.36
CA ASP A 67 -12.57 -10.20 -10.24
C ASP A 67 -12.01 -10.82 -8.94
N PRO A 68 -11.66 -10.03 -7.92
CA PRO A 68 -11.06 -10.53 -6.69
C PRO A 68 -11.98 -11.45 -5.88
N LYS A 69 -13.29 -11.36 -6.06
CA LYS A 69 -14.24 -12.24 -5.39
C LYS A 69 -14.27 -13.63 -6.02
N LYS A 70 -14.10 -13.72 -7.34
CA LYS A 70 -14.19 -14.98 -8.10
C LYS A 70 -12.86 -15.71 -8.21
N CYS A 71 -11.76 -14.97 -8.34
CA CYS A 71 -10.43 -15.51 -8.65
C CYS A 71 -9.44 -15.34 -7.46
N ARG A 72 -9.94 -15.29 -6.22
CA ARG A 72 -9.16 -14.97 -5.02
C ARG A 72 -7.86 -15.77 -4.91
N ARG A 73 -7.94 -17.11 -5.01
CA ARG A 73 -6.79 -18.01 -4.85
C ARG A 73 -5.66 -17.76 -5.86
N GLU A 74 -6.03 -17.47 -7.11
CA GLU A 74 -5.05 -17.20 -8.18
C GLU A 74 -4.48 -15.80 -8.08
N LEU A 75 -5.32 -14.81 -7.73
CA LEU A 75 -4.91 -13.44 -7.54
C LEU A 75 -3.90 -13.29 -6.41
N PHE A 76 -4.16 -13.90 -5.25
CA PHE A 76 -3.25 -13.81 -4.09
C PHE A 76 -1.93 -14.60 -4.27
N GLN A 77 -1.76 -15.35 -5.36
CA GLN A 77 -0.44 -15.82 -5.80
C GLN A 77 0.39 -14.73 -6.52
N LYS A 78 -0.25 -13.62 -6.92
CA LYS A 78 0.35 -12.53 -7.72
C LYS A 78 0.26 -11.18 -7.02
N ILE A 79 -0.36 -11.12 -5.86
CA ILE A 79 -0.59 -9.90 -5.08
C ILE A 79 0.04 -10.10 -3.72
N GLY A 80 0.87 -9.14 -3.32
CA GLY A 80 1.36 -9.00 -1.95
C GLY A 80 0.54 -7.99 -1.19
N VAL A 81 0.34 -8.20 0.11
CA VAL A 81 -0.39 -7.26 0.97
C VAL A 81 0.35 -7.13 2.29
N GLN A 82 0.71 -5.92 2.65
CA GLN A 82 1.15 -5.56 3.99
C GLN A 82 0.04 -4.72 4.62
N PHE A 83 -0.57 -5.25 5.67
CA PHE A 83 -1.52 -4.53 6.51
C PHE A 83 -0.81 -3.88 7.70
N GLN A 84 -1.47 -2.87 8.29
CA GLN A 84 -0.97 -2.14 9.44
C GLN A 84 -0.74 -3.05 10.67
N GLU A 85 -1.58 -4.06 10.85
CA GLU A 85 -1.45 -5.06 11.91
C GLU A 85 -1.42 -6.47 11.31
N GLY A 86 -0.41 -7.26 11.72
CA GLY A 86 -0.31 -8.69 11.41
C GLY A 86 -0.49 -9.51 12.68
N ASP A 87 -1.37 -10.50 12.63
CA ASP A 87 -1.49 -11.49 13.72
C ASP A 87 -0.57 -12.68 13.42
N TYR A 88 0.37 -12.93 14.32
CA TYR A 88 1.35 -14.02 14.23
C TYR A 88 1.67 -14.55 15.64
N HIS A 89 2.16 -15.78 15.70
CA HIS A 89 2.55 -16.37 16.97
C HIS A 89 3.69 -15.56 17.62
N LYS A 90 3.50 -15.12 18.88
CA LYS A 90 4.39 -14.13 19.54
C LYS A 90 5.87 -14.54 19.59
N GLU A 91 6.17 -15.84 19.66
CA GLU A 91 7.53 -16.36 19.77
C GLU A 91 8.15 -16.76 18.42
N ILE A 92 7.42 -16.61 17.30
CA ILE A 92 7.92 -16.98 15.98
C ILE A 92 9.14 -16.14 15.60
N LYS A 93 10.16 -16.78 15.03
CA LYS A 93 11.35 -16.11 14.53
C LYS A 93 11.11 -15.55 13.13
N VAL A 94 11.90 -14.55 12.75
CA VAL A 94 11.86 -13.97 11.41
C VAL A 94 12.01 -15.04 10.32
N CYS A 95 12.97 -15.96 10.44
CA CYS A 95 13.15 -17.03 9.47
C CYS A 95 11.93 -17.95 9.38
N GLU A 96 11.35 -18.33 10.51
CA GLU A 96 10.19 -19.23 10.58
C GLU A 96 8.96 -18.57 9.90
N LEU A 97 8.69 -17.29 10.21
CA LEU A 97 7.61 -16.54 9.58
C LEU A 97 7.81 -16.34 8.08
N CYS A 98 9.05 -16.09 7.64
CA CYS A 98 9.38 -15.99 6.22
C CYS A 98 9.20 -17.34 5.49
N GLU A 99 9.62 -18.46 6.10
CA GLU A 99 9.46 -19.80 5.55
C GLU A 99 8.00 -20.22 5.49
N GLU A 100 7.23 -19.94 6.55
CA GLU A 100 5.79 -20.15 6.57
C GLU A 100 5.10 -19.35 5.45
N THR A 101 5.40 -18.06 5.34
CA THR A 101 4.85 -17.21 4.27
C THR A 101 5.25 -17.73 2.88
N ALA A 102 6.50 -18.11 2.68
CA ALA A 102 6.97 -18.64 1.39
C ALA A 102 6.23 -19.93 0.99
N SER A 103 5.85 -20.77 1.95
CA SER A 103 5.11 -22.02 1.72
C SER A 103 3.71 -21.82 1.15
N LEU A 104 3.12 -20.63 1.31
CA LEU A 104 1.80 -20.27 0.77
C LEU A 104 1.82 -20.03 -0.75
N TYR A 105 2.99 -19.82 -1.33
CA TYR A 105 3.15 -19.47 -2.74
C TYR A 105 3.73 -20.64 -3.55
N ARG A 106 3.26 -20.78 -4.78
CA ARG A 106 3.81 -21.78 -5.74
C ARG A 106 5.26 -21.47 -6.12
N LYS A 107 5.61 -20.19 -6.15
CA LYS A 107 6.96 -19.68 -6.35
C LYS A 107 7.19 -18.56 -5.35
N SER A 108 8.32 -18.58 -4.70
CA SER A 108 8.73 -17.56 -3.73
C SER A 108 10.12 -17.03 -4.04
N ALA A 109 10.37 -15.79 -3.66
CA ALA A 109 11.69 -15.20 -3.64
C ALA A 109 12.55 -15.82 -2.53
N ASP A 110 13.86 -15.70 -2.66
CA ASP A 110 14.75 -15.94 -1.53
C ASP A 110 14.54 -14.85 -0.46
N TRP A 111 13.85 -15.20 0.60
CA TRP A 111 13.53 -14.28 1.69
C TRP A 111 14.80 -13.76 2.39
N ARG A 112 15.91 -14.52 2.39
CA ARG A 112 17.17 -14.06 2.99
C ARG A 112 17.75 -12.89 2.22
N LYS A 113 17.67 -12.96 0.89
CA LYS A 113 18.07 -11.88 0.00
C LYS A 113 17.18 -10.65 0.20
N LEU A 114 15.87 -10.83 0.27
CA LEU A 114 14.92 -9.74 0.56
C LEU A 114 15.21 -9.10 1.92
N CYS A 115 15.36 -9.88 2.99
CA CYS A 115 15.73 -9.36 4.30
C CYS A 115 17.03 -8.54 4.26
N GLY A 116 18.03 -8.98 3.47
CA GLY A 116 19.26 -8.21 3.25
C GLY A 116 19.03 -6.88 2.56
N GLN A 117 18.21 -6.86 1.50
CA GLN A 117 17.84 -5.63 0.77
C GLN A 117 17.10 -4.61 1.64
N PHE A 118 16.25 -5.09 2.55
CA PHE A 118 15.52 -4.25 3.51
C PHE A 118 16.28 -4.02 4.84
N GLY A 119 17.56 -4.44 4.94
CA GLY A 119 18.43 -4.15 6.08
C GLY A 119 18.02 -4.85 7.39
N ILE A 120 17.45 -6.05 7.29
CA ILE A 120 17.09 -6.92 8.43
C ILE A 120 17.67 -8.34 8.29
N GLY A 121 18.68 -8.53 7.45
CA GLY A 121 19.27 -9.85 7.19
C GLY A 121 19.91 -10.50 8.42
N ASP A 122 20.44 -9.70 9.36
CA ASP A 122 21.01 -10.15 10.63
C ASP A 122 19.95 -10.61 11.66
N LYS A 123 18.67 -10.32 11.41
CA LYS A 123 17.57 -10.61 12.34
C LYS A 123 16.90 -11.97 12.15
N ALA A 124 17.38 -12.80 11.22
CA ALA A 124 16.74 -14.07 10.86
C ALA A 124 16.40 -14.98 12.06
N LYS A 125 17.24 -15.01 13.09
CA LYS A 125 17.05 -15.83 14.30
C LYS A 125 16.36 -15.08 15.46
N THR A 126 16.00 -13.80 15.27
CA THR A 126 15.34 -12.97 16.28
C THR A 126 13.84 -13.26 16.30
N ALA A 127 13.24 -13.36 17.50
CA ALA A 127 11.78 -13.44 17.62
C ALA A 127 11.13 -12.14 17.12
N VAL A 128 10.04 -12.23 16.36
CA VAL A 128 9.39 -11.08 15.75
C VAL A 128 8.94 -10.05 16.79
N LYS A 129 8.51 -10.48 17.97
CA LYS A 129 8.16 -9.59 19.09
C LYS A 129 9.31 -8.73 19.59
N SER A 130 10.56 -9.20 19.41
CA SER A 130 11.78 -8.53 19.88
C SER A 130 12.35 -7.54 18.84
N LEU A 131 11.76 -7.45 17.67
CA LEU A 131 12.12 -6.45 16.67
C LEU A 131 11.66 -5.07 17.12
N SER A 132 12.45 -4.04 16.82
CA SER A 132 11.98 -2.66 16.88
C SER A 132 10.79 -2.43 15.94
N GLY A 133 10.02 -1.36 16.16
CA GLY A 133 8.91 -1.01 15.26
C GLY A 133 9.34 -0.92 13.79
N GLY A 134 10.46 -0.25 13.53
CA GLY A 134 11.00 -0.11 12.18
C GLY A 134 11.56 -1.42 11.58
N GLU A 135 12.15 -2.31 12.37
CA GLU A 135 12.58 -3.64 11.90
C GLU A 135 11.37 -4.50 11.55
N ARG A 136 10.31 -4.44 12.37
CA ARG A 136 9.07 -5.16 12.15
C ARG A 136 8.33 -4.64 10.90
N GLN A 137 8.28 -3.33 10.70
CA GLN A 137 7.69 -2.75 9.48
C GLN A 137 8.40 -3.24 8.22
N ARG A 138 9.73 -3.23 8.20
CA ARG A 138 10.52 -3.77 7.09
C ARG A 138 10.32 -5.27 6.88
N LEU A 139 10.16 -6.04 7.95
CA LEU A 139 9.80 -7.46 7.84
C LEU A 139 8.44 -7.63 7.14
N PHE A 140 7.43 -6.85 7.51
CA PHE A 140 6.10 -6.97 6.89
C PHE A 140 6.11 -6.62 5.40
N ILE A 141 6.93 -5.65 4.98
CA ILE A 141 7.16 -5.37 3.56
C ILE A 141 7.82 -6.59 2.88
N VAL A 142 8.84 -7.19 3.49
CA VAL A 142 9.49 -8.41 2.98
C VAL A 142 8.46 -9.54 2.81
N LEU A 143 7.61 -9.78 3.81
CA LEU A 143 6.58 -10.83 3.73
C LEU A 143 5.62 -10.60 2.56
N ALA A 144 5.21 -9.36 2.31
CA ALA A 144 4.36 -9.01 1.17
C ALA A 144 5.06 -9.25 -0.19
N LEU A 145 6.39 -9.23 -0.23
CA LEU A 145 7.18 -9.40 -1.45
C LEU A 145 7.66 -10.84 -1.69
N ILE A 146 7.56 -11.73 -0.69
CA ILE A 146 8.03 -13.13 -0.78
C ILE A 146 7.39 -13.87 -1.96
N GLY A 147 6.10 -13.63 -2.25
CA GLY A 147 5.38 -14.27 -3.35
C GLY A 147 5.79 -13.81 -4.75
N GLN A 148 6.78 -12.94 -4.91
CA GLN A 148 7.15 -12.29 -6.17
C GLN A 148 5.93 -11.65 -6.86
N PRO A 149 5.20 -10.76 -6.16
CA PRO A 149 3.94 -10.24 -6.66
C PRO A 149 4.14 -9.34 -7.89
N HIS A 150 3.09 -9.24 -8.72
CA HIS A 150 2.97 -8.23 -9.78
C HIS A 150 2.39 -6.91 -9.26
N LEU A 151 1.67 -6.98 -8.14
CA LEU A 151 1.02 -5.86 -7.46
C LEU A 151 1.18 -6.02 -5.96
N VAL A 152 1.63 -4.98 -5.27
CA VAL A 152 1.73 -4.98 -3.81
C VAL A 152 0.91 -3.83 -3.23
N PHE A 153 0.18 -4.12 -2.15
CA PHE A 153 -0.48 -3.13 -1.31
C PHE A 153 0.33 -2.92 -0.05
N LEU A 154 0.67 -1.67 0.26
CA LEU A 154 1.48 -1.27 1.40
C LEU A 154 0.70 -0.20 2.19
N ASP A 155 0.14 -0.58 3.33
CA ASP A 155 -0.62 0.33 4.17
C ASP A 155 0.29 0.98 5.21
N GLU A 156 0.34 2.33 5.23
CA GLU A 156 1.24 3.13 6.06
C GLU A 156 2.72 2.70 5.97
N LEU A 157 3.23 2.71 4.75
CA LEU A 157 4.49 2.10 4.31
C LEU A 157 5.68 2.28 5.25
N THR A 158 5.95 3.50 5.74
CA THR A 158 7.16 3.78 6.52
C THR A 158 6.89 4.28 7.94
N THR A 159 5.69 4.05 8.46
CA THR A 159 5.36 4.40 9.85
C THR A 159 6.32 3.71 10.82
N GLY A 160 6.90 4.48 11.72
CA GLY A 160 7.88 4.00 12.72
C GLY A 160 9.30 3.80 12.22
N LEU A 161 9.62 4.17 10.97
CA LEU A 161 10.98 4.19 10.44
C LEU A 161 11.67 5.53 10.70
N ASP A 162 12.96 5.48 11.04
CA ASP A 162 13.81 6.69 10.99
C ASP A 162 14.08 7.12 9.53
N ALA A 163 14.56 8.36 9.33
CA ALA A 163 14.78 8.93 8.01
C ALA A 163 15.75 8.11 7.12
N LYS A 164 16.76 7.48 7.72
CA LYS A 164 17.73 6.65 6.98
C LYS A 164 17.10 5.34 6.51
N ALA A 165 16.37 4.67 7.40
CA ALA A 165 15.67 3.42 7.08
C ALA A 165 14.58 3.67 6.03
N ARG A 166 13.82 4.78 6.13
CA ARG A 166 12.80 5.21 5.17
C ARG A 166 13.39 5.34 3.76
N ARG A 167 14.46 6.11 3.60
CA ARG A 167 15.15 6.26 2.30
C ARG A 167 15.68 4.94 1.76
N GLY A 168 16.14 4.02 2.61
CA GLY A 168 16.56 2.69 2.21
C GLY A 168 15.41 1.86 1.63
N VAL A 169 14.23 1.91 2.27
CA VAL A 169 13.01 1.26 1.78
C VAL A 169 12.60 1.85 0.43
N TRP A 170 12.54 3.17 0.29
CA TRP A 170 12.17 3.85 -0.96
C TRP A 170 13.05 3.39 -2.12
N LYS A 171 14.39 3.44 -1.96
CA LYS A 171 15.33 3.00 -2.98
C LYS A 171 15.12 1.55 -3.39
N THR A 172 14.79 0.67 -2.44
CA THR A 172 14.52 -0.74 -2.75
C THR A 172 13.21 -0.88 -3.54
N LEU A 173 12.16 -0.15 -3.15
CA LEU A 173 10.88 -0.17 -3.85
C LEU A 173 10.98 0.42 -5.27
N GLU A 174 11.73 1.50 -5.46
CA GLU A 174 12.03 2.05 -6.80
C GLU A 174 12.69 1.00 -7.70
N SER A 175 13.71 0.31 -7.19
CA SER A 175 14.37 -0.77 -7.96
C SER A 175 13.41 -1.92 -8.30
N LEU A 176 12.45 -2.26 -7.43
CA LEU A 176 11.44 -3.27 -7.71
C LEU A 176 10.40 -2.77 -8.73
N LYS A 177 10.02 -1.49 -8.67
CA LYS A 177 9.17 -0.84 -9.68
C LYS A 177 9.83 -0.90 -11.06
N GLU A 178 11.12 -0.59 -11.17
CA GLU A 178 11.87 -0.70 -12.44
C GLU A 178 11.87 -2.13 -13.00
N GLN A 179 11.73 -3.14 -12.16
CA GLN A 179 11.57 -4.55 -12.52
C GLN A 179 10.11 -4.93 -12.87
N GLY A 180 9.20 -3.96 -12.87
CA GLY A 180 7.79 -4.12 -13.27
C GLY A 180 6.81 -4.34 -12.12
N LEU A 181 7.23 -4.21 -10.85
CA LEU A 181 6.30 -4.26 -9.70
C LEU A 181 5.37 -3.04 -9.73
N THR A 182 4.08 -3.29 -9.58
CA THR A 182 3.09 -2.24 -9.32
C THR A 182 2.93 -2.07 -7.82
N ILE A 183 2.94 -0.84 -7.34
CA ILE A 183 2.85 -0.54 -5.91
C ILE A 183 1.62 0.35 -5.68
N PHE A 184 0.75 -0.09 -4.79
CA PHE A 184 -0.34 0.70 -4.24
C PHE A 184 -0.04 0.97 -2.77
N LEU A 185 0.13 2.23 -2.40
CA LEU A 185 0.49 2.57 -1.02
C LEU A 185 -0.48 3.59 -0.41
N THR A 186 -0.55 3.58 0.92
CA THR A 186 -1.03 4.70 1.71
C THR A 186 0.12 5.27 2.51
N SER A 187 0.12 6.58 2.70
CA SER A 187 1.10 7.26 3.53
C SER A 187 0.52 8.52 4.17
N HIS A 188 1.07 8.87 5.32
CA HIS A 188 0.87 10.16 5.99
C HIS A 188 2.08 11.08 5.82
N PHE A 189 3.12 10.63 5.14
CA PHE A 189 4.35 11.39 4.90
C PHE A 189 4.36 11.93 3.47
N MET A 190 4.25 13.25 3.33
CA MET A 190 4.16 13.89 2.01
C MET A 190 5.48 13.80 1.24
N ASP A 191 6.63 13.78 1.93
CA ASP A 191 7.95 13.53 1.35
C ASP A 191 8.07 12.13 0.72
N GLU A 192 7.43 11.11 1.31
CA GLU A 192 7.34 9.76 0.74
C GLU A 192 6.51 9.74 -0.54
N VAL A 193 5.40 10.44 -0.53
CA VAL A 193 4.50 10.53 -1.69
C VAL A 193 5.18 11.25 -2.85
N GLU A 194 5.84 12.37 -2.59
CA GLU A 194 6.62 13.10 -3.60
C GLU A 194 7.75 12.26 -4.18
N ALA A 195 8.42 11.46 -3.33
CA ALA A 195 9.57 10.65 -3.76
C ALA A 195 9.17 9.42 -4.59
N LEU A 196 8.04 8.78 -4.29
CA LEU A 196 7.70 7.47 -4.82
C LEU A 196 6.55 7.45 -5.83
N CYS A 197 5.52 8.30 -5.64
CA CYS A 197 4.27 8.13 -6.37
C CYS A 197 4.30 8.75 -7.77
N ASP A 198 3.94 7.96 -8.76
CA ASP A 198 3.71 8.44 -10.14
C ASP A 198 2.33 9.10 -10.27
N GLU A 199 1.34 8.62 -9.54
CA GLU A 199 -0.02 9.13 -9.51
C GLU A 199 -0.59 9.00 -8.08
N ILE A 200 -1.42 9.95 -7.69
CA ILE A 200 -2.07 9.98 -6.37
C ILE A 200 -3.57 10.16 -6.49
N CYS A 201 -4.30 9.70 -5.49
CA CYS A 201 -5.69 10.02 -5.26
C CYS A 201 -5.87 10.48 -3.81
N ILE A 202 -6.47 11.65 -3.64
CA ILE A 202 -6.79 12.19 -2.30
C ILE A 202 -8.26 11.91 -2.01
N LEU A 203 -8.51 11.16 -0.93
CA LEU A 203 -9.85 10.87 -0.43
C LEU A 203 -10.23 11.84 0.70
N LYS A 204 -11.46 12.37 0.59
CA LYS A 204 -12.12 13.13 1.64
C LYS A 204 -13.50 12.55 1.89
N LYS A 205 -13.77 12.08 3.11
CA LYS A 205 -15.08 11.50 3.50
C LYS A 205 -15.61 10.47 2.48
N GLY A 206 -14.72 9.58 2.03
CA GLY A 206 -15.06 8.50 1.10
C GLY A 206 -15.14 8.89 -0.38
N THR A 207 -14.92 10.14 -0.73
CA THR A 207 -14.98 10.63 -2.12
C THR A 207 -13.58 11.07 -2.58
N ALA A 208 -13.23 10.77 -3.83
CA ALA A 208 -12.00 11.29 -4.42
C ALA A 208 -12.15 12.79 -4.74
N VAL A 209 -11.36 13.64 -4.09
CA VAL A 209 -11.35 15.09 -4.31
C VAL A 209 -10.26 15.52 -5.27
N PHE A 210 -9.23 14.72 -5.43
CA PHE A 210 -8.17 14.93 -6.41
C PHE A 210 -7.65 13.60 -6.93
N ARG A 211 -7.27 13.58 -8.20
CA ARG A 211 -6.52 12.50 -8.84
C ARG A 211 -5.59 13.07 -9.89
N GLY A 212 -4.30 12.70 -9.84
CA GLY A 212 -3.28 13.18 -10.78
C GLY A 212 -1.87 12.95 -10.23
N THR A 213 -0.89 13.66 -10.75
CA THR A 213 0.47 13.68 -10.22
C THR A 213 0.61 14.68 -9.07
N VAL A 214 1.69 14.58 -8.31
CA VAL A 214 2.03 15.55 -7.26
C VAL A 214 2.17 16.95 -7.84
N GLU A 215 2.81 17.08 -9.02
CA GLU A 215 2.98 18.37 -9.71
C GLU A 215 1.65 18.97 -10.14
N GLN A 216 0.70 18.14 -10.57
CA GLN A 216 -0.65 18.60 -10.91
C GLN A 216 -1.41 19.10 -9.68
N ALA A 217 -1.26 18.44 -8.52
CA ALA A 217 -1.86 18.89 -7.26
C ALA A 217 -1.29 20.25 -6.85
N LYS A 218 0.03 20.41 -6.88
CA LYS A 218 0.73 21.67 -6.58
C LYS A 218 0.28 22.80 -7.52
N ALA A 219 0.22 22.53 -8.81
CA ALA A 219 -0.21 23.51 -9.80
C ALA A 219 -1.68 23.95 -9.63
N GLN A 220 -2.58 22.99 -9.33
CA GLN A 220 -4.01 23.28 -9.10
C GLN A 220 -4.23 24.19 -7.89
N CYS A 221 -3.41 24.04 -6.84
CA CYS A 221 -3.53 24.81 -5.59
C CYS A 221 -2.66 26.07 -5.58
N GLY A 222 -1.78 26.27 -6.56
CA GLY A 222 -0.79 27.35 -6.57
C GLY A 222 0.21 27.25 -5.41
N CYS A 223 0.63 26.03 -5.05
CA CYS A 223 1.55 25.75 -3.95
C CYS A 223 2.93 25.32 -4.46
N GLU A 224 4.00 25.71 -3.76
CA GLU A 224 5.36 25.22 -4.02
C GLU A 224 5.59 23.83 -3.41
N HIS A 225 5.06 23.61 -2.20
CA HIS A 225 5.17 22.33 -1.49
C HIS A 225 3.90 21.49 -1.61
N PHE A 226 4.08 20.17 -1.73
CA PHE A 226 2.96 19.25 -1.86
C PHE A 226 2.13 19.17 -0.58
N GLU A 227 2.74 19.29 0.59
CA GLU A 227 2.05 19.30 1.87
C GLU A 227 0.98 20.40 1.94
N ASP A 228 1.31 21.62 1.48
CA ASP A 228 0.36 22.74 1.41
C ASP A 228 -0.77 22.45 0.41
N ALA A 229 -0.45 21.83 -0.73
CA ALA A 229 -1.45 21.43 -1.71
C ALA A 229 -2.38 20.35 -1.15
N TYR A 230 -1.82 19.36 -0.45
CA TYR A 230 -2.58 18.31 0.21
C TYR A 230 -3.56 18.90 1.24
N LEU A 231 -3.09 19.78 2.14
CA LEU A 231 -3.92 20.44 3.14
C LEU A 231 -5.09 21.20 2.50
N LYS A 232 -4.83 21.97 1.44
CA LYS A 232 -5.88 22.69 0.70
C LYS A 232 -6.89 21.76 0.02
N LEU A 233 -6.45 20.63 -0.55
CA LEU A 233 -7.33 19.68 -1.24
C LEU A 233 -8.14 18.83 -0.27
N SER A 234 -7.57 18.51 0.88
CA SER A 234 -8.25 17.76 1.94
C SER A 234 -9.15 18.65 2.82
N ASP A 235 -9.06 20.01 2.73
CA ASP A 235 -9.60 20.99 3.68
C ASP A 235 -9.20 20.66 5.14
N GLU A 236 -8.04 20.11 5.34
CA GLU A 236 -7.40 20.07 6.65
C GLU A 236 -6.79 21.46 6.83
N GLU A 237 -7.56 22.38 7.49
CA GLU A 237 -6.98 23.64 7.95
C GLU A 237 -5.78 23.31 8.84
N ALA A 238 -4.66 23.98 8.60
CA ALA A 238 -3.53 23.89 9.50
C ALA A 238 -4.04 24.35 10.87
N ASP A 239 -4.10 23.43 11.84
CA ASP A 239 -4.28 23.80 13.25
C ASP A 239 -3.10 24.72 13.60
N GLU A 240 -3.40 26.04 13.74
CA GLU A 240 -2.48 27.08 14.21
C GLU A 240 -2.08 26.85 15.67
#